data_9138c64a1179eb78d9e4ab650fa1ba01
#
_entry.id   9138c64a1179eb78d9e4ab650fa1ba01
#
_cell.length_a   1.000
_cell.length_b   1.000
_cell.length_c   1.000
_cell.angle_alpha   90.00
_cell.angle_beta   90.00
_cell.angle_gamma   90.00
#
_symmetry.space_group_name_H-M   'P 1'
#
loop_
_entity.id
_entity.type
_entity.pdbx_description
1 polymer ?
#
loop_
_entity_poly.entity_id
_entity_poly.type
_entity_poly.pdbx_seq_one_letter_code
_entity_poly.pdbx_strand_id
1 'polypeptide(L)'
;MAKHINGYHEKKIVDVINTWSIDEKLTWDALCDRLVRVIGKRPSRQSLSSHVRIAESFNVKKATIKSGVIHTVKPANLKVASQRIKRLEAENEALKALNERYLEQFKVWLYNAHLKQITIEELNNPLPAKYL
;
A
#
# COMPACT_ATOMS: atom_id res chain seq x y z
N MET A 1 -11.29 -8.46 -24.40
CA MET A 1 -10.03 -7.85 -24.01
C MET A 1 -10.02 -7.55 -22.51
N ALA A 2 -9.00 -7.99 -21.81
CA ALA A 2 -8.83 -7.65 -20.41
C ALA A 2 -8.55 -6.13 -20.31
N LYS A 3 -9.40 -5.41 -19.59
CA LYS A 3 -9.14 -4.00 -19.31
C LYS A 3 -7.86 -3.93 -18.45
N HIS A 4 -6.84 -3.27 -18.96
CA HIS A 4 -5.61 -3.03 -18.19
C HIS A 4 -5.95 -2.30 -16.88
N ILE A 5 -5.42 -2.81 -15.78
CA ILE A 5 -5.49 -2.15 -14.48
C ILE A 5 -4.58 -0.91 -14.60
N ASN A 6 -5.17 0.27 -14.58
CA ASN A 6 -4.44 1.54 -14.57
C ASN A 6 -4.18 2.01 -13.13
N GLY A 7 -3.39 3.06 -12.95
CA GLY A 7 -3.04 3.58 -11.64
C GLY A 7 -4.23 3.98 -10.77
N TYR A 8 -5.34 4.41 -11.36
CA TYR A 8 -6.59 4.70 -10.65
C TYR A 8 -7.25 3.43 -10.11
N HIS A 9 -7.31 2.37 -10.94
CA HIS A 9 -7.80 1.07 -10.51
C HIS A 9 -6.90 0.45 -9.44
N GLU A 10 -5.58 0.55 -9.60
CA GLU A 10 -4.61 0.06 -8.62
C GLU A 10 -4.84 0.69 -7.25
N LYS A 11 -5.00 2.01 -7.19
CA LYS A 11 -5.29 2.73 -5.94
C LYS A 11 -6.58 2.24 -5.29
N LYS A 12 -7.66 2.12 -6.05
CA LYS A 12 -8.95 1.59 -5.56
C LYS A 12 -8.84 0.15 -5.05
N ILE A 13 -8.08 -0.70 -5.73
CA ILE A 13 -7.86 -2.09 -5.32
C ILE A 13 -7.11 -2.14 -3.99
N VAL A 14 -6.07 -1.33 -3.83
CA VAL A 14 -5.32 -1.21 -2.58
C VAL A 14 -6.23 -0.71 -1.45
N ASP A 15 -7.10 0.25 -1.71
CA ASP A 15 -8.07 0.74 -0.72
C ASP A 15 -9.05 -0.38 -0.29
N VAL A 16 -9.55 -1.19 -1.23
CA VAL A 16 -10.39 -2.35 -0.93
C VAL A 16 -9.67 -3.36 -0.04
N ILE A 17 -8.39 -3.65 -0.33
CA ILE A 17 -7.57 -4.54 0.49
C ILE A 17 -7.38 -3.97 1.90
N ASN A 18 -7.04 -2.71 2.02
CA ASN A 18 -6.79 -2.05 3.30
C ASN A 18 -8.04 -1.99 4.19
N THR A 19 -9.21 -1.81 3.58
CA THR A 19 -10.52 -1.80 4.26
C THR A 19 -11.13 -3.18 4.44
N TRP A 20 -10.44 -4.25 4.01
CA TRP A 20 -10.95 -5.62 4.18
C TRP A 20 -11.20 -5.96 5.64
N SER A 21 -12.36 -6.56 5.94
CA SER A 21 -12.70 -6.97 7.30
C SER A 21 -11.71 -8.02 7.82
N ILE A 22 -11.37 -7.90 9.08
CA ILE A 22 -10.46 -8.83 9.77
C ILE A 22 -11.13 -10.17 10.01
N ASP A 23 -12.45 -10.16 10.12
CA ASP A 23 -13.26 -11.36 10.38
C ASP A 23 -13.47 -12.18 9.09
N GLU A 24 -13.14 -11.61 7.93
CA GLU A 24 -13.28 -12.28 6.64
C GLU A 24 -11.93 -12.80 6.12
N LYS A 25 -11.93 -14.04 5.66
CA LYS A 25 -10.74 -14.63 5.04
C LYS A 25 -10.39 -13.91 3.74
N LEU A 26 -9.20 -13.33 3.68
CA LEU A 26 -8.68 -12.70 2.46
C LEU A 26 -8.06 -13.76 1.54
N THR A 27 -8.68 -13.98 0.39
CA THR A 27 -8.17 -14.82 -0.69
C THR A 27 -8.19 -14.05 -2.01
N TRP A 28 -7.37 -14.47 -2.96
CA TRP A 28 -7.35 -13.84 -4.28
C TRP A 28 -8.70 -13.93 -4.99
N ASP A 29 -9.41 -15.07 -4.85
CA ASP A 29 -10.72 -15.24 -5.45
C ASP A 29 -11.77 -14.34 -4.82
N ALA A 30 -11.81 -14.25 -3.49
CA ALA A 30 -12.71 -13.35 -2.78
C ALA A 30 -12.43 -11.88 -3.14
N LEU A 31 -11.16 -11.50 -3.31
CA LEU A 31 -10.79 -10.17 -3.78
C LEU A 31 -11.26 -9.93 -5.22
N CYS A 32 -11.03 -10.87 -6.14
CA CYS A 32 -11.49 -10.77 -7.51
C CYS A 32 -13.02 -10.59 -7.60
N ASP A 33 -13.78 -11.34 -6.80
CA ASP A 33 -15.24 -11.26 -6.76
C ASP A 33 -15.73 -9.90 -6.23
N ARG A 34 -15.09 -9.39 -5.17
CA ARG A 34 -15.43 -8.07 -4.61
C ARG A 34 -15.12 -6.93 -5.57
N LEU A 35 -14.05 -7.04 -6.34
CA LEU A 35 -13.63 -6.03 -7.29
C LEU A 35 -14.55 -5.88 -8.52
N VAL A 36 -15.43 -6.82 -8.78
CA VAL A 36 -16.46 -6.70 -9.84
C VAL A 36 -17.26 -5.41 -9.67
N ARG A 37 -17.65 -5.10 -8.44
CA ARG A 37 -18.42 -3.89 -8.10
C ARG A 37 -17.61 -2.59 -8.23
N VAL A 38 -16.30 -2.68 -8.09
CA VAL A 38 -15.41 -1.51 -8.07
C VAL A 38 -14.89 -1.16 -9.47
N ILE A 39 -14.56 -2.19 -10.26
CA ILE A 39 -13.93 -2.05 -11.58
C ILE A 39 -14.95 -2.32 -12.71
N GLY A 40 -16.10 -2.90 -12.39
CA GLY A 40 -17.15 -3.28 -13.35
C GLY A 40 -16.87 -4.58 -14.11
N LYS A 41 -15.76 -5.26 -13.83
CA LYS A 41 -15.38 -6.56 -14.41
C LYS A 41 -14.52 -7.34 -13.40
N ARG A 42 -14.69 -8.68 -13.38
CA ARG A 42 -13.88 -9.55 -12.54
C ARG A 42 -12.44 -9.62 -13.06
N PRO A 43 -11.46 -9.09 -12.33
CA PRO A 43 -10.06 -9.24 -12.71
C PRO A 43 -9.59 -10.68 -12.48
N SER A 44 -8.53 -11.10 -13.17
CA SER A 44 -7.91 -12.39 -12.89
C SER A 44 -6.89 -12.25 -11.75
N ARG A 45 -6.66 -13.35 -11.02
CA ARG A 45 -5.63 -13.44 -10.00
C ARG A 45 -4.25 -13.04 -10.52
N GLN A 46 -3.89 -13.53 -11.72
CA GLN A 46 -2.60 -13.20 -12.35
C GLN A 46 -2.47 -11.69 -12.63
N SER A 47 -3.53 -11.07 -13.12
CA SER A 47 -3.55 -9.64 -13.38
C SER A 47 -3.32 -8.82 -12.10
N LEU A 48 -3.95 -9.21 -10.98
CA LEU A 48 -3.78 -8.54 -9.69
C LEU A 48 -2.38 -8.77 -9.11
N SER A 49 -1.90 -10.01 -9.12
CA SER A 49 -0.60 -10.36 -8.53
C SER A 49 0.60 -9.84 -9.31
N SER A 50 0.43 -9.49 -10.58
CA SER A 50 1.48 -8.86 -11.39
C SER A 50 1.77 -7.40 -11.00
N HIS A 51 0.82 -6.74 -10.32
CA HIS A 51 1.02 -5.40 -9.79
C HIS A 51 1.66 -5.45 -8.40
N VAL A 52 2.90 -4.99 -8.30
CA VAL A 52 3.71 -5.06 -7.06
C VAL A 52 2.98 -4.45 -5.87
N ARG A 53 2.39 -3.26 -6.01
CA ARG A 53 1.68 -2.57 -4.92
C ARG A 53 0.45 -3.34 -4.43
N ILE A 54 -0.28 -3.98 -5.35
CA ILE A 54 -1.44 -4.81 -5.01
C ILE A 54 -0.98 -6.07 -4.28
N ALA A 55 0.05 -6.74 -4.79
CA ALA A 55 0.60 -7.95 -4.19
C ALA A 55 1.16 -7.70 -2.78
N GLU A 56 1.90 -6.62 -2.59
CA GLU A 56 2.42 -6.20 -1.28
C GLU A 56 1.29 -5.90 -0.29
N SER A 57 0.31 -5.09 -0.68
CA SER A 57 -0.86 -4.76 0.16
C SER A 57 -1.64 -6.01 0.55
N PHE A 58 -1.84 -6.93 -0.40
CA PHE A 58 -2.51 -8.21 -0.16
C PHE A 58 -1.75 -9.07 0.85
N ASN A 59 -0.45 -9.22 0.69
CA ASN A 59 0.39 -10.04 1.58
C ASN A 59 0.43 -9.46 3.00
N VAL A 60 0.61 -8.15 3.13
CA VAL A 60 0.60 -7.44 4.43
C VAL A 60 -0.75 -7.63 5.12
N LYS A 61 -1.85 -7.39 4.42
CA LYS A 61 -3.19 -7.54 5.00
C LYS A 61 -3.50 -8.99 5.38
N LYS A 62 -3.12 -9.94 4.53
CA LYS A 62 -3.29 -11.36 4.82
C LYS A 62 -2.50 -11.82 6.03
N ALA A 63 -1.26 -11.36 6.18
CA ALA A 63 -0.44 -11.63 7.36
C ALA A 63 -1.07 -11.01 8.61
N THR A 64 -1.59 -9.80 8.54
CA THR A 64 -2.31 -9.13 9.63
C THR A 64 -3.54 -9.92 10.08
N ILE A 65 -4.35 -10.40 9.13
CA ILE A 65 -5.53 -11.23 9.41
C ILE A 65 -5.12 -12.57 10.04
N LYS A 66 -4.06 -13.20 9.51
CA LYS A 66 -3.59 -14.51 9.98
C LYS A 66 -2.98 -14.44 11.39
N SER A 67 -2.28 -13.37 11.71
CA SER A 67 -1.62 -13.20 13.02
C SER A 67 -2.61 -13.00 14.16
N GLY A 68 -3.87 -12.68 13.86
CA GLY A 68 -4.86 -12.33 14.87
C GLY A 68 -4.46 -11.12 15.70
N VAL A 69 -3.32 -10.52 15.41
CA VAL A 69 -2.72 -9.38 16.12
C VAL A 69 -3.26 -8.06 15.59
N ILE A 70 -4.57 -7.98 15.45
CA ILE A 70 -5.17 -6.75 15.85
C ILE A 70 -5.74 -7.00 17.22
N HIS A 71 -4.90 -6.89 18.22
CA HIS A 71 -5.34 -6.40 19.49
C HIS A 71 -5.76 -4.95 19.29
N THR A 72 -6.83 -4.74 18.56
CA THR A 72 -7.71 -3.65 18.90
C THR A 72 -8.28 -4.04 20.22
N VAL A 73 -7.51 -3.76 21.30
CA VAL A 73 -8.11 -3.62 22.61
C VAL A 73 -9.33 -2.75 22.35
N LYS A 74 -10.52 -3.35 22.43
CA LYS A 74 -11.78 -2.61 22.27
C LYS A 74 -11.67 -1.37 23.14
N PRO A 75 -11.75 -0.16 22.60
CA PRO A 75 -11.64 1.02 23.45
C PRO A 75 -12.71 0.94 24.50
N ALA A 76 -12.33 1.20 25.75
CA ALA A 76 -13.23 1.09 26.90
C ALA A 76 -14.49 1.97 26.78
N ASN A 77 -14.41 3.02 26.00
CA ASN A 77 -15.55 3.91 25.67
C ASN A 77 -15.27 4.70 24.37
N LEU A 78 -16.31 5.39 23.88
CA LEU A 78 -16.23 6.21 22.68
C LEU A 78 -15.22 7.38 22.78
N LYS A 79 -15.03 7.91 24.00
CA LYS A 79 -14.06 8.99 24.23
C LYS A 79 -12.62 8.50 23.99
N VAL A 80 -12.28 7.33 24.50
CA VAL A 80 -10.97 6.69 24.28
C VAL A 80 -10.78 6.36 22.81
N ALA A 81 -11.81 5.85 22.14
CA ALA A 81 -11.79 5.58 20.69
C ALA A 81 -11.52 6.87 19.90
N SER A 82 -12.23 7.95 20.21
CA SER A 82 -12.06 9.26 19.56
C SER A 82 -10.65 9.81 19.75
N GLN A 83 -10.09 9.71 20.96
CA GLN A 83 -8.72 10.14 21.24
C GLN A 83 -7.70 9.33 20.43
N ARG A 84 -7.92 8.02 20.31
CA ARG A 84 -7.05 7.13 19.53
C ARG A 84 -7.10 7.47 18.04
N ILE A 85 -8.30 7.73 17.50
CA ILE A 85 -8.48 8.15 16.11
C ILE A 85 -7.73 9.46 15.86
N LYS A 86 -7.93 10.48 16.70
CA LYS A 86 -7.25 11.78 16.56
C LYS A 86 -5.72 11.63 16.58
N ARG A 87 -5.19 10.76 17.45
CA ARG A 87 -3.75 10.50 17.50
C ARG A 87 -3.26 9.85 16.21
N LEU A 88 -3.98 8.83 15.73
CA LEU A 88 -3.61 8.15 14.49
C LEU A 88 -3.73 9.04 13.25
N GLU A 89 -4.72 9.93 13.21
CA GLU A 89 -4.85 10.95 12.17
C GLU A 89 -3.66 11.92 12.19
N ALA A 90 -3.26 12.41 13.36
CA ALA A 90 -2.09 13.28 13.50
C ALA A 90 -0.78 12.57 13.10
N GLU A 91 -0.59 11.32 13.51
CA GLU A 91 0.56 10.50 13.10
C GLU A 91 0.56 10.27 11.59
N ASN A 92 -0.61 10.04 10.99
CA ASN A 92 -0.75 9.84 9.55
C ASN A 92 -0.39 11.11 8.76
N GLU A 93 -0.86 12.28 9.21
CA GLU A 93 -0.50 13.56 8.58
C GLU A 93 1.00 13.86 8.71
N ALA A 94 1.60 13.58 9.86
CA ALA A 94 3.04 13.73 10.06
C ALA A 94 3.84 12.81 9.13
N LEU A 95 3.42 11.56 8.97
CA LEU A 95 4.06 10.61 8.06
C LEU A 95 3.90 11.02 6.59
N LYS A 96 2.74 11.54 6.20
CA LYS A 96 2.51 12.08 4.85
C LYS A 96 3.46 13.25 4.56
N ALA A 97 3.55 14.21 5.47
CA ALA A 97 4.44 15.37 5.34
C ALA A 97 5.92 14.94 5.23
N LEU A 98 6.32 13.93 6.02
CA LEU A 98 7.66 13.37 5.95
C LEU A 98 7.90 12.69 4.59
N ASN A 99 6.93 11.93 4.11
CA ASN A 99 7.01 11.25 2.82
C ASN A 99 7.11 12.24 1.65
N GLU A 100 6.34 13.33 1.67
CA GLU A 100 6.45 14.40 0.68
C GLU A 100 7.84 15.02 0.68
N ARG A 101 8.41 15.26 1.86
CA ARG A 101 9.77 15.79 2.02
C ARG A 101 10.82 14.85 1.42
N TYR A 102 10.68 13.55 1.62
CA TYR A 102 11.56 12.55 0.98
C TYR A 102 11.40 12.55 -0.54
N LEU A 103 10.17 12.63 -1.04
CA LEU A 103 9.91 12.68 -2.47
C LEU A 103 10.52 13.93 -3.12
N GLU A 104 10.45 15.08 -2.47
CA GLU A 104 11.11 16.29 -2.94
C GLU A 104 12.64 16.13 -2.94
N GLN A 105 13.20 15.54 -1.89
CA GLN A 105 14.63 15.26 -1.84
C GLN A 105 15.07 14.30 -2.95
N PHE A 106 14.28 13.27 -3.25
CA PHE A 106 14.54 12.35 -4.37
C PHE A 106 14.47 13.06 -5.72
N LYS A 107 13.54 14.00 -5.91
CA LYS A 107 13.49 14.82 -7.14
C LYS A 107 14.77 15.64 -7.32
N VAL A 108 15.26 16.26 -6.24
CA VAL A 108 16.52 17.01 -6.27
C VAL A 108 17.69 16.08 -6.62
N TRP A 109 17.78 14.93 -5.98
CA TRP A 109 18.86 13.98 -6.26
C TRP A 109 18.77 13.45 -7.70
N LEU A 110 17.58 13.12 -8.18
CA LEU A 110 17.36 12.65 -9.55
C LEU A 110 17.76 13.72 -10.57
N TYR A 111 17.40 14.97 -10.34
CA TYR A 111 17.81 16.08 -11.19
C TYR A 111 19.34 16.23 -11.23
N ASN A 112 20.00 16.21 -10.07
CA ASN A 112 21.44 16.30 -9.97
C ASN A 112 22.15 15.10 -10.63
N ALA A 113 21.59 13.91 -10.47
CA ALA A 113 22.09 12.71 -11.14
C ALA A 113 21.99 12.83 -12.68
N HIS A 114 20.87 13.35 -13.17
CA HIS A 114 20.69 13.62 -14.59
C HIS A 114 21.74 14.62 -15.13
N LEU A 115 22.02 15.68 -14.42
CA LEU A 115 23.09 16.65 -14.77
C LEU A 115 24.47 16.00 -14.82
N LYS A 116 24.69 14.94 -14.03
CA LYS A 116 25.93 14.16 -14.00
C LYS A 116 25.92 12.99 -14.96
N GLN A 117 24.89 12.86 -15.79
CA GLN A 117 24.69 11.76 -16.74
C GLN A 117 24.65 10.36 -16.10
N ILE A 118 24.25 10.28 -14.83
CA ILE A 118 24.03 9.02 -14.12
C ILE A 118 22.68 8.46 -14.56
N THR A 119 22.68 7.20 -15.03
CA THR A 119 21.48 6.53 -15.50
C THR A 119 20.60 6.02 -14.35
N ILE A 120 19.33 5.76 -14.63
CA ILE A 120 18.40 5.16 -13.65
C ILE A 120 18.87 3.76 -13.25
N GLU A 121 19.46 3.02 -14.17
CA GLU A 121 20.04 1.69 -13.90
C GLU A 121 21.20 1.77 -12.90
N GLU A 122 22.07 2.76 -13.05
CA GLU A 122 23.16 3.00 -12.08
C GLU A 122 22.62 3.42 -10.71
N LEU A 123 21.56 4.24 -10.66
CA LEU A 123 20.92 4.63 -9.40
C LEU A 123 20.22 3.47 -8.69
N ASN A 124 19.75 2.47 -9.45
CA ASN A 124 19.10 1.28 -8.90
C ASN A 124 20.06 0.17 -8.51
N ASN A 125 21.37 0.36 -8.66
CA ASN A 125 22.33 -0.61 -8.19
C ASN A 125 22.20 -0.84 -6.69
N PRO A 126 22.15 -2.11 -6.23
CA PRO A 126 21.99 -2.42 -4.82
C PRO A 126 23.18 -1.91 -4.00
N LEU A 127 22.94 -1.56 -2.77
CA LEU A 127 24.00 -1.16 -1.84
C LEU A 127 24.97 -2.32 -1.62
N PRO A 128 26.28 -2.06 -1.57
CA PRO A 128 27.27 -3.06 -1.17
C PRO A 128 26.97 -3.58 0.25
N ALA A 129 27.26 -4.87 0.50
CA ALA A 129 26.96 -5.54 1.78
C ALA A 129 27.51 -4.83 3.02
N LYS A 130 28.57 -4.04 2.88
CA LYS A 130 29.16 -3.24 3.97
C LYS A 130 28.28 -2.07 4.45
N TYR A 131 27.21 -1.73 3.72
CA TYR A 131 26.26 -0.65 4.07
C TYR A 131 24.88 -1.18 4.46
N LEU A 132 24.70 -2.49 4.49
CA LEU A 132 23.50 -3.18 4.98
C LEU A 132 23.67 -3.56 6.44
#